data_cd3607e0e9e02bca4443a580645ee0e1
#
_entry.id   cd3607e0e9e02bca4443a580645ee0e1
#
_cell.length_a   1.000
_cell.length_b   1.000
_cell.length_c   1.000
_cell.angle_alpha   90.00
_cell.angle_beta   90.00
_cell.angle_gamma   90.00
#
_symmetry.space_group_name_H-M   'P 1'
#
loop_
_entity.id
_entity.type
_entity.pdbx_description
1 polymer ?
#
loop_
_entity_poly.entity_id
_entity_poly.type
_entity_poly.pdbx_seq_one_letter_code
_entity_poly.pdbx_strand_id
1 'polypeptide(L)'
;PVDAVGVTIASGEGVLARGTVVAMSSKTKKCVILGTAAGDSETLTPFGVLCDEVDATSADAFTTAYRSGHFNREALIVDDDYTITEADEAALRNGGIFLDSAM
;
A
#
# COMPACT_ATOMS: atom_id res chain seq x y z
N PRO A 1 11.81 -15.46 -1.51
CA PRO A 1 10.77 -15.42 -2.54
C PRO A 1 9.79 -14.29 -2.28
N VAL A 2 9.20 -13.80 -3.35
CA VAL A 2 8.25 -12.71 -3.31
C VAL A 2 6.86 -13.24 -3.62
N ASP A 3 5.89 -12.92 -2.75
CA ASP A 3 4.50 -13.27 -2.97
C ASP A 3 3.72 -12.07 -3.45
N ALA A 4 2.83 -12.28 -4.40
CA ALA A 4 1.91 -11.25 -4.87
C ALA A 4 0.48 -11.77 -4.76
N VAL A 5 -0.43 -10.88 -4.39
CA VAL A 5 -1.85 -11.22 -4.23
C VAL A 5 -2.70 -10.18 -4.95
N GLY A 6 -3.92 -10.58 -5.32
CA GLY A 6 -4.88 -9.66 -5.90
C GLY A 6 -5.45 -8.73 -4.85
N VAL A 7 -5.58 -7.45 -5.20
CA VAL A 7 -6.18 -6.45 -4.32
C VAL A 7 -7.11 -5.56 -5.13
N THR A 8 -8.10 -4.96 -4.46
CA THR A 8 -8.98 -3.98 -5.06
C THR A 8 -8.59 -2.60 -4.55
N ILE A 9 -8.28 -1.69 -5.45
CA ILE A 9 -8.00 -0.30 -5.10
C ILE A 9 -9.31 0.47 -5.13
N ALA A 10 -9.62 1.19 -4.06
CA ALA A 10 -10.87 1.92 -3.94
C ALA A 10 -10.97 3.02 -4.99
N SER A 11 -12.17 3.24 -5.50
CA SER A 11 -12.41 4.31 -6.47
C SER A 11 -12.09 5.67 -5.85
N GLY A 12 -11.62 6.59 -6.67
CA GLY A 12 -11.23 7.92 -6.20
C GLY A 12 -9.76 8.05 -5.83
N GLU A 13 -9.00 6.97 -5.89
CA GLU A 13 -7.57 7.02 -5.57
C GLU A 13 -6.73 7.61 -6.70
N GLY A 14 -7.30 7.71 -7.90
CA GLY A 14 -6.56 8.21 -9.06
C GLY A 14 -5.65 7.15 -9.63
N VAL A 15 -4.59 7.58 -10.29
CA VAL A 15 -3.60 6.67 -10.88
C VAL A 15 -2.50 6.46 -9.85
N LEU A 16 -2.31 5.20 -9.45
CA LEU A 16 -1.25 4.84 -8.50
C LEU A 16 -0.16 4.10 -9.27
N ALA A 17 1.06 4.56 -9.11
CA ALA A 17 2.21 4.01 -9.82
C ALA A 17 2.68 2.70 -9.18
N ARG A 18 3.41 1.90 -9.95
CA ARG A 18 4.15 0.76 -9.44
C ARG A 18 5.05 1.22 -8.29
N GLY A 19 5.09 0.45 -7.23
CA GLY A 19 5.88 0.80 -6.05
C GLY A 19 5.10 1.58 -4.98
N THR A 20 3.83 1.88 -5.24
CA THR A 20 2.98 2.53 -4.24
C THR A 20 2.68 1.57 -3.10
N VAL A 21 2.90 2.03 -1.87
CA VAL A 21 2.52 1.26 -0.68
C VAL A 21 1.05 1.50 -0.42
N VAL A 22 0.29 0.43 -0.24
CA VAL A 22 -1.15 0.52 0.00
C VAL A 22 -1.52 -0.03 1.36
N ALA A 23 -2.60 0.52 1.92
CA ALA A 23 -3.17 0.07 3.18
C ALA A 23 -4.57 -0.44 2.93
N MET A 24 -4.97 -1.48 3.65
CA MET A 24 -6.29 -2.07 3.49
C MET A 24 -7.25 -1.55 4.56
N SER A 25 -8.44 -1.18 4.14
CA SER A 25 -9.49 -0.71 5.04
C SER A 25 -10.13 -1.89 5.77
N SER A 26 -10.33 -1.73 7.08
CA SER A 26 -11.05 -2.72 7.88
C SER A 26 -12.52 -2.78 7.53
N LYS A 27 -13.08 -1.72 6.96
CA LYS A 27 -14.51 -1.62 6.63
C LYS A 27 -14.83 -2.18 5.25
N THR A 28 -14.07 -1.75 4.24
CA THR A 28 -14.38 -2.09 2.84
C THR A 28 -13.54 -3.24 2.31
N LYS A 29 -12.44 -3.56 2.96
CA LYS A 29 -11.43 -4.52 2.49
C LYS A 29 -10.79 -4.10 1.17
N LYS A 30 -10.93 -2.82 0.80
CA LYS A 30 -10.26 -2.24 -0.36
C LYS A 30 -9.02 -1.50 0.08
N CYS A 31 -8.09 -1.34 -0.84
CA CYS A 31 -6.82 -0.69 -0.54
C CYS A 31 -6.81 0.76 -1.01
N VAL A 32 -6.11 1.59 -0.26
CA VAL A 32 -5.87 3.00 -0.59
C VAL A 32 -4.39 3.27 -0.38
N ILE A 33 -3.90 4.40 -0.92
CA ILE A 33 -2.49 4.74 -0.74
C ILE A 33 -2.18 4.93 0.76
N LEU A 34 -1.03 4.44 1.19
CA LEU A 34 -0.61 4.62 2.58
C LEU A 34 -0.45 6.11 2.88
N GLY A 35 -1.02 6.55 3.99
CA GLY A 35 -1.07 7.96 4.36
C GLY A 35 -2.46 8.56 4.28
N THR A 36 -3.41 7.82 3.72
CA THR A 36 -4.82 8.25 3.68
C THR A 36 -5.37 8.26 5.11
N ALA A 37 -6.15 9.28 5.44
CA ALA A 37 -6.79 9.36 6.75
C ALA A 37 -7.93 8.34 6.86
N ALA A 38 -7.96 7.62 7.97
CA ALA A 38 -9.03 6.65 8.22
C ALA A 38 -10.34 7.37 8.56
N GLY A 39 -11.46 6.78 8.11
CA GLY A 39 -12.78 7.28 8.48
C GLY A 39 -13.20 6.81 9.86
N ASP A 40 -14.43 7.14 10.23
CA ASP A 40 -14.98 6.73 11.53
C ASP A 40 -15.05 5.21 11.63
N SER A 41 -14.58 4.67 12.73
CA SER A 41 -14.57 3.23 13.00
C SER A 41 -13.80 2.44 11.94
N GLU A 42 -12.90 3.09 11.22
CA GLU A 42 -12.09 2.46 10.18
C GLU A 42 -10.63 2.39 10.61
N THR A 43 -9.99 1.27 10.34
CA THR A 43 -8.56 1.12 10.52
C THR A 43 -7.95 0.83 9.15
N LEU A 44 -6.89 1.58 8.81
CA LEU A 44 -6.13 1.35 7.59
C LEU A 44 -4.80 0.71 7.99
N THR A 45 -4.62 -0.54 7.60
CA THR A 45 -3.42 -1.31 7.97
C THR A 45 -2.51 -1.42 6.74
N PRO A 46 -1.22 -1.06 6.87
CA PRO A 46 -0.28 -1.24 5.76
C PRO A 46 -0.36 -2.68 5.24
N PHE A 47 -0.52 -2.84 3.94
CA PHE A 47 -0.82 -4.14 3.36
C PHE A 47 0.26 -4.65 2.41
N GLY A 48 0.67 -3.86 1.44
CA GLY A 48 1.61 -4.32 0.43
C GLY A 48 2.09 -3.21 -0.48
N VAL A 49 2.81 -3.61 -1.52
CA VAL A 49 3.41 -2.69 -2.50
C VAL A 49 2.90 -3.06 -3.88
N LEU A 50 2.37 -2.09 -4.63
CA LEU A 50 1.79 -2.36 -5.94
C LEU A 50 2.84 -2.90 -6.92
N CYS A 51 2.47 -3.97 -7.63
CA CYS A 51 3.32 -4.58 -8.65
C CYS A 51 3.30 -3.80 -9.96
N ASP A 52 2.18 -3.13 -10.26
CA ASP A 52 1.95 -2.41 -11.51
C ASP A 52 1.17 -1.14 -11.27
N GLU A 53 1.25 -0.22 -12.24
CA GLU A 53 0.41 0.97 -12.22
C GLU A 53 -1.05 0.57 -12.33
N VAL A 54 -1.92 1.32 -11.65
CA VAL A 54 -3.36 1.06 -11.66
C VAL A 54 -4.10 2.40 -11.71
N ASP A 55 -5.19 2.45 -12.45
CA ASP A 55 -6.05 3.62 -12.53
C ASP A 55 -7.36 3.35 -11.80
N ALA A 56 -7.53 3.96 -10.65
CA ALA A 56 -8.75 3.87 -9.83
C ALA A 56 -9.42 5.22 -9.69
N THR A 57 -9.36 6.04 -10.73
CA THR A 57 -9.89 7.41 -10.71
C THR A 57 -11.40 7.44 -10.55
N SER A 58 -12.13 6.67 -11.35
CA SER A 58 -13.59 6.76 -11.38
C SER A 58 -14.30 5.48 -10.95
N ALA A 59 -13.57 4.40 -10.69
CA ALA A 59 -14.14 3.13 -10.26
C ALA A 59 -13.10 2.33 -9.51
N ASP A 60 -13.55 1.36 -8.71
CA ASP A 60 -12.65 0.41 -8.07
C ASP A 60 -11.84 -0.30 -9.15
N ALA A 61 -10.57 -0.55 -8.88
CA ALA A 61 -9.69 -1.22 -9.83
C ALA A 61 -9.01 -2.42 -9.18
N PHE A 62 -9.00 -3.53 -9.88
CA PHE A 62 -8.35 -4.74 -9.38
C PHE A 62 -6.93 -4.82 -9.93
N THR A 63 -5.98 -5.12 -9.06
CA THR A 63 -4.57 -5.24 -9.45
C THR A 63 -3.87 -6.23 -8.52
N THR A 64 -2.54 -6.27 -8.58
CA THR A 64 -1.75 -7.12 -7.71
C THR A 64 -0.79 -6.30 -6.87
N ALA A 65 -0.52 -6.80 -5.68
CA ALA A 65 0.43 -6.17 -4.76
C ALA A 65 1.35 -7.23 -4.18
N TYR A 66 2.61 -6.87 -3.98
CA TYR A 66 3.56 -7.73 -3.28
C TYR A 66 3.19 -7.78 -1.81
N ARG A 67 3.15 -8.99 -1.26
CA ARG A 67 2.88 -9.21 0.17
C ARG A 67 4.15 -9.58 0.93
N SER A 68 5.23 -9.88 0.23
CA SER A 68 6.50 -10.20 0.86
C SER A 68 7.66 -9.74 -0.01
N GLY A 69 8.81 -9.61 0.59
CA GLY A 69 10.04 -9.24 -0.10
C GLY A 69 10.77 -8.12 0.59
N HIS A 70 11.91 -7.76 0.03
CA HIS A 70 12.73 -6.64 0.48
C HIS A 70 12.62 -5.51 -0.53
N PHE A 71 12.39 -4.29 -0.03
CA PHE A 71 12.20 -3.13 -0.88
C PHE A 71 13.08 -1.98 -0.40
N ASN A 72 13.59 -1.19 -1.35
CA ASN A 72 14.32 0.02 -1.03
C ASN A 72 13.32 1.07 -0.55
N ARG A 73 13.46 1.51 0.70
CA ARG A 73 12.56 2.49 1.32
C ARG A 73 12.41 3.74 0.48
N GLU A 74 13.50 4.23 -0.12
CA GLU A 74 13.48 5.46 -0.90
C GLU A 74 12.78 5.30 -2.25
N ALA A 75 12.57 4.07 -2.71
CA ALA A 75 11.90 3.83 -3.99
C ALA A 75 10.40 3.64 -3.84
N LEU A 76 9.89 3.60 -2.60
CA LEU A 76 8.46 3.39 -2.35
C LEU A 76 7.71 4.71 -2.40
N ILE A 77 6.44 4.63 -2.83
CA ILE A 77 5.58 5.80 -2.97
C ILE A 77 4.47 5.72 -1.93
N VAL A 78 4.30 6.80 -1.19
CA VAL A 78 3.18 6.97 -0.25
C VAL A 78 2.53 8.32 -0.55
N ASP A 79 1.45 8.65 0.17
CA ASP A 79 0.80 9.96 0.01
C ASP A 79 1.84 11.08 0.19
N ASP A 80 1.73 12.13 -0.63
CA ASP A 80 2.72 13.21 -0.67
C ASP A 80 2.95 13.88 0.69
N ASP A 81 1.91 13.94 1.51
CA ASP A 81 1.98 14.59 2.82
C ASP A 81 2.29 13.61 3.94
N TYR A 82 2.71 12.40 3.61
CA TYR A 82 2.90 11.34 4.59
C TYR A 82 4.33 10.80 4.56
N THR A 83 4.82 10.44 5.74
CA THR A 83 6.11 9.77 5.88
C THR A 83 5.88 8.44 6.58
N ILE A 84 6.46 7.37 6.05
CA ILE A 84 6.33 6.04 6.65
C ILE A 84 6.85 6.08 8.08
N THR A 85 6.03 5.60 9.01
CA THR A 85 6.37 5.57 10.43
C THR A 85 6.98 4.23 10.81
N GLU A 86 7.58 4.17 12.02
CA GLU A 86 8.07 2.90 12.54
C GLU A 86 6.94 1.89 12.72
N ALA A 87 5.74 2.35 13.08
CA ALA A 87 4.58 1.46 13.20
C ALA A 87 4.19 0.87 11.85
N ASP A 88 4.26 1.67 10.78
CA ASP A 88 3.99 1.18 9.44
C ASP A 88 5.01 0.12 9.01
N GLU A 89 6.30 0.38 9.27
CA GLU A 89 7.35 -0.58 8.96
C GLU A 89 7.17 -1.88 9.72
N ALA A 90 6.79 -1.79 11.00
CA ALA A 90 6.55 -2.97 11.82
C ALA A 90 5.37 -3.78 11.28
N ALA A 91 4.29 -3.11 10.87
CA ALA A 91 3.13 -3.79 10.29
C ALA A 91 3.49 -4.49 8.97
N LEU A 92 4.25 -3.83 8.12
CA LEU A 92 4.70 -4.42 6.86
C LEU A 92 5.61 -5.61 7.11
N ARG A 93 6.56 -5.48 8.05
CA ARG A 93 7.48 -6.56 8.39
C ARG A 93 6.74 -7.77 8.94
N ASN A 94 5.74 -7.56 9.76
CA ASN A 94 4.92 -8.65 10.29
C ASN A 94 4.19 -9.39 9.19
N GLY A 95 3.89 -8.72 8.09
CA GLY A 95 3.27 -9.32 6.91
C GLY A 95 4.27 -9.90 5.92
N GLY A 96 5.58 -9.70 6.12
CA GLY A 96 6.62 -10.24 5.26
C GLY A 96 7.31 -9.24 4.35
N ILE A 97 7.05 -7.94 4.52
CA ILE A 97 7.67 -6.90 3.72
C ILE A 97 8.73 -6.18 4.56
N PHE A 98 9.95 -6.16 4.06
CA PHE A 98 11.09 -5.57 4.76
C PHE A 98 11.59 -4.37 3.96
N LEU A 99 11.77 -3.24 4.64
CA LEU A 99 12.23 -2.00 4.02
C LEU A 99 13.68 -1.78 4.37
N ASP A 100 14.50 -1.64 3.34
CA ASP A 100 15.93 -1.39 3.49
C ASP A 100 16.23 0.03 3.04
N SER A 101 17.11 0.71 3.75
CA SER A 101 17.57 2.03 3.31
C SER A 101 18.68 1.87 2.30
N ALA A 102 18.69 2.72 1.27
CA ALA A 102 19.80 2.79 0.33
C ALA A 102 20.99 3.42 1.05
N MET A 103 22.14 2.87 0.80
CA MET A 103 23.38 3.38 1.42
C MET A 103 24.26 4.01 0.37
#